data_cd0f3b786c9f06cac59b5af1027fa0ec
#
_entry.id   cd0f3b786c9f06cac59b5af1027fa0ec
#
_cell.length_a   1.000
_cell.length_b   1.000
_cell.length_c   1.000
_cell.angle_alpha   90.00
_cell.angle_beta   90.00
_cell.angle_gamma   90.00
#
_symmetry.space_group_name_H-M   'P 1'
#
loop_
_entity.id
_entity.type
_entity.pdbx_description
1 polymer ?
#
loop_
_entity_poly.entity_id
_entity_poly.type
_entity_poly.pdbx_seq_one_letter_code
_entity_poly.pdbx_strand_id
1 'polypeptide(L)'
;MTLDLTGRVAVVTGASRGIGYFIARELAAAGAHVIAVARTVGGLEELDDQIKAAGGQATLVPLDLVDMAGIDRLGGAIHERWGKLDILVANAGVLGVISPIGHVEAKTFEKVMTINVTSTWRLIRSVDPLLRLSDAGRAIILSSNAAHSARAFWAPYAASKAAVETMMRSWAHETENLPLRVNAADPGPTRTAMRAQAVPGEDPETLPHPSEIAKRIVPLASPDLKETGLIFQAKHNRFVAYRQPE
;
A
#
# COMPACT_ATOMS: atom_id res chain seq x y z
N MET A 1 21.61 6.73 -8.46
CA MET A 1 21.28 5.63 -9.39
C MET A 1 19.79 5.70 -9.67
N THR A 2 19.39 5.59 -10.91
CA THR A 2 17.97 5.44 -11.28
C THR A 2 17.53 4.04 -10.90
N LEU A 3 16.37 3.91 -10.25
CA LEU A 3 15.76 2.62 -9.92
C LEU A 3 15.38 1.90 -11.23
N ASP A 4 15.87 0.69 -11.41
CA ASP A 4 15.52 -0.18 -12.54
C ASP A 4 14.71 -1.38 -12.03
N LEU A 5 13.47 -1.49 -12.50
CA LEU A 5 12.53 -2.56 -12.19
C LEU A 5 12.14 -3.35 -13.46
N THR A 6 12.93 -3.26 -14.53
CA THR A 6 12.69 -3.97 -15.78
C THR A 6 12.53 -5.47 -15.52
N GLY A 7 11.45 -6.06 -16.05
CA GLY A 7 11.11 -7.48 -15.86
C GLY A 7 10.49 -7.81 -14.50
N ARG A 8 10.26 -6.84 -13.61
CA ARG A 8 9.56 -7.03 -12.34
C ARG A 8 8.05 -6.89 -12.51
N VAL A 9 7.30 -7.67 -11.73
CA VAL A 9 5.83 -7.61 -11.67
C VAL A 9 5.41 -7.02 -10.33
N ALA A 10 4.56 -6.00 -10.37
CA ALA A 10 4.13 -5.25 -9.19
C ALA A 10 2.61 -5.23 -9.06
N VAL A 11 2.07 -5.58 -7.89
CA VAL A 11 0.66 -5.34 -7.54
C VAL A 11 0.55 -4.05 -6.73
N VAL A 12 -0.36 -3.16 -7.14
CA VAL A 12 -0.68 -1.93 -6.38
C VAL A 12 -2.19 -1.89 -6.12
N THR A 13 -2.59 -1.93 -4.85
CA THR A 13 -4.01 -1.79 -4.48
C THR A 13 -4.38 -0.33 -4.22
N GLY A 14 -5.64 0.04 -4.53
CA GLY A 14 -6.08 1.43 -4.45
C GLY A 14 -5.41 2.31 -5.50
N ALA A 15 -5.12 1.75 -6.67
CA ALA A 15 -4.35 2.39 -7.72
C ALA A 15 -5.13 3.44 -8.54
N SER A 16 -6.47 3.58 -8.37
CA SER A 16 -7.28 4.50 -9.18
C SER A 16 -7.17 5.98 -8.78
N ARG A 17 -6.51 6.32 -7.67
CA ARG A 17 -6.34 7.71 -7.22
C ARG A 17 -5.32 7.85 -6.09
N GLY A 18 -4.95 9.09 -5.78
CA GLY A 18 -4.11 9.43 -4.63
C GLY A 18 -2.72 8.80 -4.68
N ILE A 19 -2.19 8.39 -3.53
CA ILE A 19 -0.82 7.88 -3.41
C ILE A 19 -0.63 6.62 -4.26
N GLY A 20 -1.58 5.67 -4.24
CA GLY A 20 -1.49 4.43 -5.00
C GLY A 20 -1.41 4.63 -6.51
N TYR A 21 -2.13 5.61 -7.04
CA TYR A 21 -2.06 6.00 -8.45
C TYR A 21 -0.65 6.43 -8.86
N PHE A 22 -0.04 7.33 -8.08
CA PHE A 22 1.31 7.82 -8.39
C PHE A 22 2.38 6.77 -8.11
N ILE A 23 2.22 5.90 -7.10
CA ILE A 23 3.13 4.76 -6.90
C ILE A 23 3.08 3.83 -8.12
N ALA A 24 1.90 3.50 -8.63
CA ALA A 24 1.75 2.66 -9.82
C ALA A 24 2.45 3.27 -11.05
N ARG A 25 2.28 4.58 -11.27
CA ARG A 25 2.99 5.30 -12.35
C ARG A 25 4.50 5.26 -12.19
N GLU A 26 5.03 5.57 -11.02
CA GLU A 26 6.47 5.59 -10.78
C GLU A 26 7.09 4.18 -10.89
N LEU A 27 6.39 3.12 -10.45
CA LEU A 27 6.84 1.73 -10.64
C LEU A 27 6.87 1.36 -12.13
N ALA A 28 5.83 1.73 -12.89
CA ALA A 28 5.80 1.52 -14.33
C ALA A 28 6.90 2.31 -15.06
N ALA A 29 7.13 3.56 -14.67
CA ALA A 29 8.21 4.39 -15.20
C ALA A 29 9.61 3.83 -14.90
N ALA A 30 9.76 3.07 -13.80
CA ALA A 30 10.97 2.34 -13.46
C ALA A 30 11.08 0.99 -14.21
N GLY A 31 10.13 0.62 -15.07
CA GLY A 31 10.16 -0.59 -15.93
C GLY A 31 9.35 -1.78 -15.39
N ALA A 32 8.67 -1.66 -14.26
CA ALA A 32 7.83 -2.75 -13.76
C ALA A 32 6.54 -2.91 -14.58
N HIS A 33 6.08 -4.16 -14.74
CA HIS A 33 4.70 -4.43 -15.16
C HIS A 33 3.78 -4.25 -13.96
N VAL A 34 2.85 -3.29 -14.02
CA VAL A 34 1.98 -2.94 -12.90
C VAL A 34 0.62 -3.61 -13.01
N ILE A 35 0.23 -4.40 -12.02
CA ILE A 35 -1.13 -4.91 -11.83
C ILE A 35 -1.86 -3.92 -10.93
N ALA A 36 -2.66 -3.06 -11.55
CA ALA A 36 -3.37 -1.96 -10.89
C ALA A 36 -4.74 -2.43 -10.40
N VAL A 37 -4.91 -2.50 -9.08
CA VAL A 37 -6.13 -3.02 -8.44
C VAL A 37 -6.92 -1.88 -7.82
N ALA A 38 -8.16 -1.69 -8.23
CA ALA A 38 -9.10 -0.75 -7.61
C ALA A 38 -10.55 -1.05 -8.02
N ARG A 39 -11.52 -0.42 -7.35
CA ARG A 39 -12.95 -0.57 -7.67
C ARG A 39 -13.39 0.30 -8.86
N THR A 40 -12.76 1.46 -9.02
CA THR A 40 -13.17 2.49 -9.98
C THR A 40 -12.50 2.26 -11.32
N VAL A 41 -13.25 1.78 -12.29
CA VAL A 41 -12.75 1.44 -13.63
C VAL A 41 -12.16 2.67 -14.33
N GLY A 42 -12.88 3.78 -14.42
CA GLY A 42 -12.38 4.99 -15.10
C GLY A 42 -11.06 5.54 -14.52
N GLY A 43 -10.85 5.42 -13.19
CA GLY A 43 -9.56 5.82 -12.62
C GLY A 43 -8.43 4.83 -12.90
N LEU A 44 -8.75 3.57 -13.19
CA LEU A 44 -7.76 2.59 -13.67
C LEU A 44 -7.43 2.82 -15.15
N GLU A 45 -8.42 3.14 -15.97
CA GLU A 45 -8.24 3.47 -17.39
C GLU A 45 -7.37 4.71 -17.56
N GLU A 46 -7.65 5.79 -16.79
CA GLU A 46 -6.81 6.98 -16.77
C GLU A 46 -5.35 6.66 -16.38
N LEU A 47 -5.16 5.79 -15.37
CA LEU A 47 -3.83 5.34 -14.97
C LEU A 47 -3.11 4.58 -16.09
N ASP A 48 -3.80 3.68 -16.77
CA ASP A 48 -3.27 2.88 -17.87
C ASP A 48 -2.84 3.77 -19.04
N ASP A 49 -3.67 4.74 -19.42
CA ASP A 49 -3.35 5.70 -20.48
C ASP A 49 -2.08 6.50 -20.14
N GLN A 50 -1.94 6.93 -18.89
CA GLN A 50 -0.74 7.64 -18.43
C GLN A 50 0.51 6.74 -18.43
N ILE A 51 0.37 5.49 -18.02
CA ILE A 51 1.46 4.51 -18.03
C ILE A 51 1.89 4.19 -19.46
N LYS A 52 0.94 3.95 -20.36
CA LYS A 52 1.21 3.70 -21.78
C LYS A 52 1.85 4.89 -22.48
N ALA A 53 1.37 6.10 -22.21
CA ALA A 53 1.97 7.33 -22.76
C ALA A 53 3.43 7.52 -22.33
N ALA A 54 3.81 6.97 -21.17
CA ALA A 54 5.20 6.97 -20.68
C ALA A 54 6.01 5.73 -21.13
N GLY A 55 5.45 4.85 -21.99
CA GLY A 55 6.11 3.65 -22.49
C GLY A 55 6.08 2.45 -21.52
N GLY A 56 5.35 2.53 -20.43
CA GLY A 56 5.18 1.46 -19.46
C GLY A 56 4.05 0.48 -19.79
N GLN A 57 3.81 -0.48 -18.92
CA GLN A 57 2.78 -1.50 -19.06
C GLN A 57 1.97 -1.69 -17.78
N ALA A 58 0.64 -1.83 -17.91
CA ALA A 58 -0.22 -2.17 -16.80
C ALA A 58 -1.25 -3.26 -17.18
N THR A 59 -1.74 -3.96 -16.15
CA THR A 59 -2.92 -4.82 -16.20
C THR A 59 -3.93 -4.27 -15.21
N LEU A 60 -5.11 -3.89 -15.71
CA LEU A 60 -6.16 -3.35 -14.87
C LEU A 60 -7.00 -4.47 -14.25
N VAL A 61 -7.19 -4.41 -12.94
CA VAL A 61 -8.00 -5.37 -12.19
C VAL A 61 -9.08 -4.62 -11.40
N PRO A 62 -10.28 -4.47 -11.99
CA PRO A 62 -11.43 -3.96 -11.25
C PRO A 62 -11.82 -4.96 -10.15
N LEU A 63 -11.50 -4.64 -8.89
CA LEU A 63 -11.77 -5.51 -7.74
C LEU A 63 -12.12 -4.68 -6.51
N ASP A 64 -13.24 -5.03 -5.86
CA ASP A 64 -13.52 -4.55 -4.51
C ASP A 64 -12.84 -5.48 -3.50
N LEU A 65 -12.02 -4.91 -2.62
CA LEU A 65 -11.26 -5.68 -1.63
C LEU A 65 -12.12 -6.27 -0.50
N VAL A 66 -13.44 -6.04 -0.50
CA VAL A 66 -14.38 -6.82 0.33
C VAL A 66 -14.73 -8.17 -0.31
N ASP A 67 -14.48 -8.36 -1.62
CA ASP A 67 -14.57 -9.67 -2.29
C ASP A 67 -13.30 -10.50 -1.97
N MET A 68 -13.35 -11.22 -0.86
CA MET A 68 -12.22 -12.04 -0.41
C MET A 68 -11.89 -13.17 -1.41
N ALA A 69 -12.91 -13.74 -2.08
CA ALA A 69 -12.70 -14.73 -3.12
C ALA A 69 -12.04 -14.11 -4.37
N GLY A 70 -12.39 -12.87 -4.69
CA GLY A 70 -11.73 -12.09 -5.75
C GLY A 70 -10.24 -11.86 -5.47
N ILE A 71 -9.88 -11.62 -4.21
CA ILE A 71 -8.46 -11.50 -3.82
C ILE A 71 -7.72 -12.83 -4.02
N ASP A 72 -8.33 -13.96 -3.69
CA ASP A 72 -7.71 -15.26 -3.91
C ASP A 72 -7.54 -15.56 -5.42
N ARG A 73 -8.57 -15.25 -6.24
CA ARG A 73 -8.48 -15.40 -7.71
C ARG A 73 -7.38 -14.52 -8.30
N LEU A 74 -7.15 -13.33 -7.73
CA LEU A 74 -6.04 -12.45 -8.16
C LEU A 74 -4.68 -13.15 -8.02
N GLY A 75 -4.39 -13.77 -6.86
CA GLY A 75 -3.14 -14.51 -6.67
C GLY A 75 -3.01 -15.67 -7.66
N GLY A 76 -4.08 -16.44 -7.89
CA GLY A 76 -4.10 -17.50 -8.89
C GLY A 76 -3.79 -17.01 -10.31
N ALA A 77 -4.43 -15.92 -10.74
CA ALA A 77 -4.21 -15.32 -12.05
C ALA A 77 -2.77 -14.76 -12.23
N ILE A 78 -2.19 -14.20 -11.15
CA ILE A 78 -0.79 -13.76 -11.17
C ILE A 78 0.15 -14.95 -11.34
N HIS A 79 -0.11 -16.04 -10.59
CA HIS A 79 0.69 -17.26 -10.72
C HIS A 79 0.62 -17.84 -12.15
N GLU A 80 -0.57 -17.96 -12.69
CA GLU A 80 -0.78 -18.51 -14.03
C GLU A 80 -0.06 -17.69 -15.12
N ARG A 81 -0.08 -16.36 -15.00
CA ARG A 81 0.44 -15.48 -16.05
C ARG A 81 1.94 -15.17 -15.93
N TRP A 82 2.47 -15.02 -14.71
CA TRP A 82 3.85 -14.59 -14.46
C TRP A 82 4.67 -15.57 -13.62
N GLY A 83 4.05 -16.56 -12.99
CA GLY A 83 4.71 -17.55 -12.13
C GLY A 83 5.19 -17.02 -10.79
N LYS A 84 5.36 -15.70 -10.66
CA LYS A 84 5.85 -15.02 -9.46
C LYS A 84 5.26 -13.63 -9.31
N LEU A 85 5.50 -13.01 -8.16
CA LEU A 85 5.29 -11.59 -7.92
C LEU A 85 6.57 -10.98 -7.32
N ASP A 86 7.01 -9.84 -7.81
CA ASP A 86 8.22 -9.19 -7.28
C ASP A 86 7.89 -8.09 -6.28
N ILE A 87 6.80 -7.34 -6.47
CA ILE A 87 6.48 -6.17 -5.65
C ILE A 87 5.00 -6.20 -5.27
N LEU A 88 4.72 -6.06 -3.98
CA LEU A 88 3.39 -5.77 -3.44
C LEU A 88 3.36 -4.37 -2.83
N VAL A 89 2.40 -3.55 -3.26
CA VAL A 89 2.04 -2.29 -2.58
C VAL A 89 0.60 -2.39 -2.09
N ALA A 90 0.43 -2.75 -0.81
CA ALA A 90 -0.86 -2.79 -0.14
C ALA A 90 -1.22 -1.37 0.35
N ASN A 91 -1.76 -0.55 -0.57
CA ASN A 91 -2.07 0.85 -0.33
C ASN A 91 -3.56 1.12 -0.06
N ALA A 92 -4.46 0.30 -0.57
CA ALA A 92 -5.89 0.51 -0.39
C ALA A 92 -6.29 0.65 1.08
N GLY A 93 -7.18 1.60 1.35
CA GLY A 93 -7.71 1.83 2.68
C GLY A 93 -8.80 2.89 2.70
N VAL A 94 -9.54 2.91 3.80
CA VAL A 94 -10.59 3.90 4.08
C VAL A 94 -10.36 4.53 5.46
N LEU A 95 -10.73 5.80 5.59
CA LEU A 95 -10.62 6.54 6.85
C LEU A 95 -11.69 6.09 7.87
N GLY A 96 -12.89 5.77 7.36
CA GLY A 96 -14.07 5.62 8.21
C GLY A 96 -14.61 6.98 8.64
N VAL A 97 -14.91 7.12 9.92
CA VAL A 97 -15.47 8.34 10.52
C VAL A 97 -14.52 8.91 11.57
N ILE A 98 -14.44 10.22 11.65
CA ILE A 98 -13.79 10.96 12.75
C ILE A 98 -14.86 11.23 13.78
N SER A 99 -14.83 10.51 14.91
CA SER A 99 -15.90 10.51 15.92
C SER A 99 -15.37 10.07 17.28
N PRO A 100 -15.99 10.50 18.39
CA PRO A 100 -15.73 9.87 19.69
C PRO A 100 -15.93 8.36 19.61
N ILE A 101 -15.05 7.59 20.25
CA ILE A 101 -15.00 6.11 20.10
C ILE A 101 -16.35 5.44 20.48
N GLY A 102 -17.02 5.94 21.51
CA GLY A 102 -18.31 5.42 21.92
C GLY A 102 -19.49 5.75 20.98
N HIS A 103 -19.28 6.61 19.98
CA HIS A 103 -20.30 7.01 19.00
C HIS A 103 -20.04 6.40 17.61
N VAL A 104 -18.98 5.60 17.46
CA VAL A 104 -18.70 4.91 16.20
C VAL A 104 -19.69 3.77 16.00
N GLU A 105 -20.47 3.84 14.92
CA GLU A 105 -21.38 2.76 14.57
C GLU A 105 -20.64 1.47 14.26
N ALA A 106 -21.16 0.32 14.70
CA ALA A 106 -20.56 -1.00 14.49
C ALA A 106 -20.26 -1.27 13.00
N LYS A 107 -21.21 -0.97 12.11
CA LYS A 107 -21.03 -1.13 10.65
C LYS A 107 -19.87 -0.32 10.10
N THR A 108 -19.66 0.89 10.61
CA THR A 108 -18.55 1.75 10.19
C THR A 108 -17.21 1.18 10.68
N PHE A 109 -17.14 0.72 11.93
CA PHE A 109 -15.97 0.07 12.48
C PHE A 109 -15.62 -1.20 11.69
N GLU A 110 -16.60 -2.08 11.49
CA GLU A 110 -16.45 -3.34 10.73
C GLU A 110 -15.96 -3.08 9.31
N LYS A 111 -16.52 -2.08 8.63
CA LYS A 111 -16.09 -1.70 7.27
C LYS A 111 -14.62 -1.26 7.23
N VAL A 112 -14.18 -0.46 8.20
CA VAL A 112 -12.77 -0.03 8.29
C VAL A 112 -11.86 -1.24 8.52
N MET A 113 -12.21 -2.12 9.47
CA MET A 113 -11.43 -3.32 9.75
C MET A 113 -11.43 -4.29 8.56
N THR A 114 -12.56 -4.49 7.90
CA THR A 114 -12.64 -5.35 6.71
C THR A 114 -11.73 -4.84 5.59
N ILE A 115 -11.83 -3.54 5.25
CA ILE A 115 -11.07 -3.00 4.11
C ILE A 115 -9.59 -2.78 4.46
N ASN A 116 -9.26 -2.28 5.65
CA ASN A 116 -7.87 -1.93 5.96
C ASN A 116 -7.07 -3.14 6.48
N VAL A 117 -7.72 -4.05 7.22
CA VAL A 117 -7.03 -5.14 7.92
C VAL A 117 -7.28 -6.49 7.25
N THR A 118 -8.55 -6.93 7.20
CA THR A 118 -8.89 -8.27 6.70
C THR A 118 -8.50 -8.45 5.23
N SER A 119 -8.78 -7.44 4.40
CA SER A 119 -8.40 -7.52 2.98
C SER A 119 -6.89 -7.49 2.78
N THR A 120 -6.16 -6.70 3.59
CA THR A 120 -4.69 -6.66 3.54
C THR A 120 -4.11 -8.02 3.94
N TRP A 121 -4.60 -8.62 5.03
CA TRP A 121 -4.21 -9.98 5.41
C TRP A 121 -4.52 -11.00 4.31
N ARG A 122 -5.73 -10.93 3.72
CA ARG A 122 -6.11 -11.85 2.64
C ARG A 122 -5.23 -11.70 1.41
N LEU A 123 -4.87 -10.45 1.08
CA LEU A 123 -3.96 -10.16 -0.01
C LEU A 123 -2.56 -10.73 0.27
N ILE A 124 -2.01 -10.52 1.47
CA ILE A 124 -0.74 -11.12 1.89
C ILE A 124 -0.80 -12.64 1.72
N ARG A 125 -1.83 -13.29 2.28
CA ARG A 125 -2.02 -14.73 2.16
C ARG A 125 -2.06 -15.22 0.70
N SER A 126 -2.70 -14.45 -0.19
CA SER A 126 -2.85 -14.80 -1.60
C SER A 126 -1.54 -14.65 -2.38
N VAL A 127 -0.68 -13.66 -2.05
CA VAL A 127 0.51 -13.36 -2.85
C VAL A 127 1.84 -13.67 -2.17
N ASP A 128 1.88 -13.99 -0.87
CA ASP A 128 3.11 -14.38 -0.17
C ASP A 128 3.85 -15.54 -0.86
N PRO A 129 3.17 -16.63 -1.29
CA PRO A 129 3.86 -17.69 -2.01
C PRO A 129 4.53 -17.21 -3.30
N LEU A 130 3.95 -16.22 -3.98
CA LEU A 130 4.47 -15.67 -5.22
C LEU A 130 5.67 -14.73 -4.98
N LEU A 131 5.61 -13.93 -3.90
CA LEU A 131 6.72 -13.07 -3.49
C LEU A 131 7.95 -13.87 -3.05
N ARG A 132 7.74 -15.04 -2.45
CA ARG A 132 8.83 -15.97 -2.09
C ARG A 132 9.54 -16.60 -3.30
N LEU A 133 8.91 -16.61 -4.47
CA LEU A 133 9.50 -17.07 -5.73
C LEU A 133 10.33 -15.98 -6.43
N SER A 134 10.26 -14.73 -5.96
CA SER A 134 11.09 -13.66 -6.46
C SER A 134 12.52 -13.76 -5.89
N ASP A 135 13.51 -13.45 -6.73
CA ASP A 135 14.91 -13.29 -6.32
C ASP A 135 15.13 -12.07 -5.42
N ALA A 136 14.18 -11.13 -5.43
CA ALA A 136 14.19 -9.92 -4.60
C ALA A 136 12.77 -9.41 -4.37
N GLY A 137 11.97 -10.16 -3.60
CA GLY A 137 10.58 -9.79 -3.26
C GLY A 137 10.52 -8.53 -2.40
N ARG A 138 9.54 -7.66 -2.65
CA ARG A 138 9.33 -6.41 -1.90
C ARG A 138 7.86 -6.23 -1.55
N ALA A 139 7.57 -6.09 -0.26
CA ALA A 139 6.22 -5.81 0.22
C ALA A 139 6.20 -4.48 0.97
N ILE A 140 5.36 -3.57 0.52
CA ILE A 140 5.20 -2.21 1.05
C ILE A 140 3.76 -2.07 1.52
N ILE A 141 3.56 -1.98 2.84
CA ILE A 141 2.25 -1.82 3.45
C ILE A 141 2.04 -0.35 3.83
N LEU A 142 1.07 0.32 3.21
CA LEU A 142 0.79 1.72 3.53
C LEU A 142 0.16 1.84 4.91
N SER A 143 0.92 2.44 5.84
CA SER A 143 0.52 2.75 7.19
C SER A 143 0.20 4.26 7.34
N SER A 144 0.26 4.74 8.55
CA SER A 144 0.03 6.14 8.92
C SER A 144 0.57 6.40 10.33
N ASN A 145 1.05 7.59 10.58
CA ASN A 145 1.35 8.06 11.94
C ASN A 145 0.16 7.92 12.91
N ALA A 146 -1.07 7.82 12.41
CA ALA A 146 -2.25 7.55 13.23
C ALA A 146 -2.13 6.25 14.05
N ALA A 147 -1.36 5.25 13.56
CA ALA A 147 -1.09 4.01 14.28
C ALA A 147 -0.41 4.23 15.64
N HIS A 148 0.34 5.32 15.79
CA HIS A 148 1.18 5.60 16.96
C HIS A 148 0.72 6.82 17.77
N SER A 149 0.05 7.78 17.11
CA SER A 149 -0.30 9.06 17.74
C SER A 149 -1.53 8.98 18.66
N ALA A 150 -2.30 7.90 18.61
CA ALA A 150 -3.54 7.69 19.38
C ALA A 150 -4.44 8.94 19.41
N ARG A 151 -4.55 9.64 18.28
CA ARG A 151 -5.23 10.92 18.15
C ARG A 151 -6.72 10.76 18.49
N ALA A 152 -7.25 11.67 19.32
CA ALA A 152 -8.68 11.69 19.64
C ALA A 152 -9.54 11.66 18.37
N PHE A 153 -10.62 10.89 18.40
CA PHE A 153 -11.60 10.71 17.32
C PHE A 153 -11.16 9.83 16.14
N TRP A 154 -9.92 9.34 16.11
CA TRP A 154 -9.36 8.57 14.98
C TRP A 154 -9.38 7.06 15.23
N ALA A 155 -10.05 6.58 16.28
CA ALA A 155 -9.90 5.22 16.78
C ALA A 155 -10.04 4.10 15.73
N PRO A 156 -11.06 4.03 14.84
CA PRO A 156 -11.18 2.95 13.89
C PRO A 156 -10.00 2.89 12.91
N TYR A 157 -9.63 4.05 12.38
CA TYR A 157 -8.51 4.15 11.44
C TYR A 157 -7.17 3.85 12.10
N ALA A 158 -6.91 4.46 13.26
CA ALA A 158 -5.68 4.25 14.02
C ALA A 158 -5.49 2.79 14.40
N ALA A 159 -6.52 2.13 14.93
CA ALA A 159 -6.52 0.71 15.27
C ALA A 159 -6.23 -0.16 14.03
N SER A 160 -6.85 0.15 12.89
CA SER A 160 -6.61 -0.59 11.64
C SER A 160 -5.17 -0.46 11.16
N LYS A 161 -4.56 0.72 11.26
CA LYS A 161 -3.16 0.94 10.84
C LYS A 161 -2.16 0.31 11.81
N ALA A 162 -2.43 0.33 13.11
CA ALA A 162 -1.64 -0.41 14.10
C ALA A 162 -1.69 -1.92 13.85
N ALA A 163 -2.87 -2.47 13.53
CA ALA A 163 -3.03 -3.88 13.19
C ALA A 163 -2.20 -4.29 11.96
N VAL A 164 -2.24 -3.53 10.87
CA VAL A 164 -1.45 -3.87 9.67
C VAL A 164 0.05 -3.73 9.89
N GLU A 165 0.51 -2.79 10.70
CA GLU A 165 1.93 -2.70 11.06
C GLU A 165 2.39 -3.90 11.88
N THR A 166 1.55 -4.40 12.79
CA THR A 166 1.87 -5.60 13.56
C THR A 166 1.91 -6.83 12.67
N MET A 167 0.95 -7.00 11.75
CA MET A 167 0.98 -8.09 10.75
C MET A 167 2.21 -8.00 9.86
N MET A 168 2.56 -6.79 9.40
CA MET A 168 3.75 -6.55 8.58
C MET A 168 5.02 -7.00 9.28
N ARG A 169 5.21 -6.65 10.57
CA ARG A 169 6.39 -7.04 11.34
C ARG A 169 6.46 -8.55 11.56
N SER A 170 5.33 -9.19 11.88
CA SER A 170 5.25 -10.65 11.98
C SER A 170 5.71 -11.30 10.68
N TRP A 171 5.17 -10.86 9.55
CA TRP A 171 5.54 -11.35 8.24
C TRP A 171 7.01 -11.09 7.89
N ALA A 172 7.56 -9.95 8.25
CA ALA A 172 8.98 -9.64 8.07
C ALA A 172 9.88 -10.62 8.83
N HIS A 173 9.53 -10.99 10.07
CA HIS A 173 10.25 -11.99 10.86
C HIS A 173 10.12 -13.40 10.26
N GLU A 174 8.93 -13.78 9.76
CA GLU A 174 8.70 -15.07 9.09
C GLU A 174 9.54 -15.23 7.80
N THR A 175 10.00 -14.12 7.23
CA THR A 175 10.69 -14.08 5.94
C THR A 175 12.13 -13.54 6.02
N GLU A 176 12.67 -13.38 7.21
CA GLU A 176 13.99 -12.75 7.43
C GLU A 176 15.13 -13.44 6.68
N ASN A 177 15.06 -14.78 6.54
CA ASN A 177 16.04 -15.61 5.85
C ASN A 177 15.79 -15.76 4.34
N LEU A 178 14.78 -15.06 3.80
CA LEU A 178 14.42 -15.08 2.38
C LEU A 178 14.88 -13.77 1.69
N PRO A 179 14.96 -13.76 0.35
CA PRO A 179 15.22 -12.52 -0.41
C PRO A 179 14.00 -11.58 -0.44
N LEU A 180 13.05 -11.72 0.47
CA LEU A 180 11.86 -10.90 0.63
C LEU A 180 12.09 -9.84 1.72
N ARG A 181 11.80 -8.58 1.40
CA ARG A 181 11.82 -7.47 2.37
C ARG A 181 10.42 -6.90 2.52
N VAL A 182 9.97 -6.83 3.76
CA VAL A 182 8.60 -6.42 4.13
C VAL A 182 8.67 -5.19 5.03
N ASN A 183 8.15 -4.07 4.59
CA ASN A 183 8.19 -2.82 5.34
C ASN A 183 6.85 -2.09 5.31
N ALA A 184 6.59 -1.27 6.34
CA ALA A 184 5.52 -0.30 6.29
C ALA A 184 6.02 1.03 5.72
N ALA A 185 5.13 1.80 5.08
CA ALA A 185 5.40 3.16 4.66
C ALA A 185 4.35 4.11 5.27
N ASP A 186 4.80 5.07 6.05
CA ASP A 186 3.98 6.20 6.51
C ASP A 186 4.18 7.38 5.55
N PRO A 187 3.18 7.72 4.72
CA PRO A 187 3.27 8.81 3.76
C PRO A 187 3.31 10.20 4.45
N GLY A 188 2.86 10.30 5.69
CA GLY A 188 2.56 11.56 6.34
C GLY A 188 1.31 12.27 5.77
N PRO A 189 1.01 13.49 6.23
CA PRO A 189 -0.05 14.31 5.64
C PRO A 189 0.22 14.56 4.17
N THR A 190 -0.72 14.18 3.30
CA THR A 190 -0.59 14.23 1.84
C THR A 190 -1.86 14.77 1.22
N ARG A 191 -1.78 15.60 0.19
CA ARG A 191 -2.90 16.20 -0.54
C ARG A 191 -3.74 15.12 -1.23
N THR A 192 -4.72 14.58 -0.53
CA THR A 192 -5.63 13.51 -1.01
C THR A 192 -7.06 13.78 -0.57
N ALA A 193 -8.03 13.18 -1.26
CA ALA A 193 -9.43 13.25 -0.85
C ALA A 193 -9.65 12.67 0.57
N MET A 194 -8.89 11.65 0.98
CA MET A 194 -8.93 11.11 2.35
C MET A 194 -8.44 12.16 3.36
N ARG A 195 -7.41 12.93 3.04
CA ARG A 195 -6.92 14.00 3.94
C ARG A 195 -7.92 15.13 4.07
N ALA A 196 -8.52 15.57 2.98
CA ALA A 196 -9.58 16.59 2.99
C ALA A 196 -10.79 16.14 3.84
N GLN A 197 -11.16 14.85 3.78
CA GLN A 197 -12.19 14.29 4.65
C GLN A 197 -11.77 14.28 6.13
N ALA A 198 -10.49 13.97 6.41
CA ALA A 198 -9.98 13.83 7.77
C ALA A 198 -9.80 15.16 8.50
N VAL A 199 -9.43 16.21 7.76
CA VAL A 199 -9.14 17.56 8.30
C VAL A 199 -9.81 18.60 7.39
N PRO A 200 -11.14 18.76 7.49
CA PRO A 200 -11.86 19.78 6.73
C PRO A 200 -11.33 21.18 7.07
N GLY A 201 -11.11 22.00 6.03
CA GLY A 201 -10.59 23.36 6.18
C GLY A 201 -9.06 23.50 6.21
N GLU A 202 -8.31 22.39 6.18
CA GLU A 202 -6.87 22.48 5.95
C GLU A 202 -6.59 22.89 4.51
N ASP A 203 -5.71 23.88 4.31
CA ASP A 203 -5.31 24.32 2.98
C ASP A 203 -4.52 23.18 2.26
N PRO A 204 -5.05 22.59 1.19
CA PRO A 204 -4.39 21.51 0.47
C PRO A 204 -3.03 21.91 -0.13
N GLU A 205 -2.80 23.21 -0.40
CA GLU A 205 -1.54 23.69 -0.97
C GLU A 205 -0.38 23.64 0.04
N THR A 206 -0.68 23.54 1.34
CA THR A 206 0.34 23.35 2.39
C THR A 206 0.84 21.92 2.48
N LEU A 207 0.20 20.99 1.75
CA LEU A 207 0.50 19.57 1.78
C LEU A 207 1.26 19.12 0.53
N PRO A 208 2.21 18.18 0.67
CA PRO A 208 2.90 17.61 -0.49
C PRO A 208 1.89 16.92 -1.41
N HIS A 209 2.13 17.05 -2.72
CA HIS A 209 1.34 16.33 -3.72
C HIS A 209 1.62 14.82 -3.65
N PRO A 210 0.63 13.93 -3.91
CA PRO A 210 0.83 12.49 -3.87
C PRO A 210 1.99 11.98 -4.73
N SER A 211 2.30 12.63 -5.84
CA SER A 211 3.44 12.26 -6.69
C SER A 211 4.80 12.45 -6.00
N GLU A 212 4.95 13.45 -5.14
CA GLU A 212 6.17 13.66 -4.37
C GLU A 212 6.37 12.54 -3.33
N ILE A 213 5.28 12.12 -2.71
CA ILE A 213 5.28 11.02 -1.74
C ILE A 213 5.56 9.69 -2.42
N ALA A 214 4.96 9.45 -3.60
CA ALA A 214 5.23 8.25 -4.40
C ALA A 214 6.72 8.12 -4.75
N LYS A 215 7.37 9.19 -5.19
CA LYS A 215 8.81 9.21 -5.48
C LYS A 215 9.69 8.85 -4.29
N ARG A 216 9.22 9.13 -3.05
CA ARG A 216 9.93 8.74 -1.82
C ARG A 216 9.67 7.29 -1.42
N ILE A 217 8.49 6.74 -1.74
CA ILE A 217 8.10 5.38 -1.36
C ILE A 217 8.61 4.34 -2.37
N VAL A 218 8.60 4.65 -3.66
CA VAL A 218 8.98 3.71 -4.73
C VAL A 218 10.40 3.12 -4.58
N PRO A 219 11.40 3.84 -4.05
CA PRO A 219 12.72 3.24 -3.75
C PRO A 219 12.67 2.03 -2.80
N LEU A 220 11.61 1.85 -2.00
CA LEU A 220 11.41 0.65 -1.19
C LEU A 220 11.20 -0.62 -2.04
N ALA A 221 10.90 -0.46 -3.32
CA ALA A 221 10.79 -1.56 -4.29
C ALA A 221 12.14 -1.98 -4.88
N SER A 222 13.24 -1.29 -4.53
CA SER A 222 14.58 -1.62 -5.04
C SER A 222 15.00 -3.04 -4.69
N PRO A 223 15.53 -3.82 -5.65
CA PRO A 223 16.14 -5.12 -5.37
C PRO A 223 17.31 -5.03 -4.38
N ASP A 224 17.95 -3.88 -4.26
CA ASP A 224 19.09 -3.65 -3.38
C ASP A 224 18.69 -3.30 -1.94
N LEU A 225 17.39 -3.07 -1.66
CA LEU A 225 16.91 -2.75 -0.32
C LEU A 225 17.26 -3.88 0.67
N LYS A 226 17.86 -3.52 1.80
CA LYS A 226 18.25 -4.46 2.87
C LYS A 226 17.31 -4.42 4.06
N GLU A 227 16.67 -3.28 4.28
CA GLU A 227 15.77 -3.03 5.40
C GLU A 227 14.52 -3.91 5.32
N THR A 228 14.15 -4.52 6.46
CA THR A 228 12.92 -5.31 6.63
C THR A 228 12.37 -5.13 8.05
N GLY A 229 11.06 -5.24 8.22
CA GLY A 229 10.39 -5.10 9.51
C GLY A 229 10.33 -3.66 10.04
N LEU A 230 10.65 -2.67 9.23
CA LEU A 230 10.75 -1.27 9.62
C LEU A 230 9.59 -0.43 9.05
N ILE A 231 9.45 0.78 9.60
CA ILE A 231 8.52 1.80 9.11
C ILE A 231 9.33 2.88 8.38
N PHE A 232 9.07 3.05 7.10
CA PHE A 232 9.63 4.16 6.33
C PHE A 232 8.74 5.40 6.47
N GLN A 233 9.28 6.46 7.05
CA GLN A 233 8.63 7.76 7.17
C GLN A 233 8.94 8.60 5.93
N ALA A 234 8.02 8.65 4.96
CA ALA A 234 8.23 9.36 3.70
C ALA A 234 8.48 10.87 3.89
N LYS A 235 7.82 11.49 4.89
CA LYS A 235 8.07 12.91 5.25
C LYS A 235 9.53 13.18 5.59
N HIS A 236 10.20 12.26 6.25
CA HIS A 236 11.57 12.43 6.76
C HIS A 236 12.61 11.63 5.97
N ASN A 237 12.16 10.88 4.97
CA ASN A 237 12.97 10.01 4.11
C ASN A 237 13.90 9.09 4.91
N ARG A 238 13.36 8.42 5.93
CA ARG A 238 14.13 7.55 6.83
C ARG A 238 13.33 6.37 7.32
N PHE A 239 14.01 5.27 7.62
CA PHE A 239 13.46 4.15 8.36
C PHE A 239 13.50 4.41 9.87
N VAL A 240 12.48 3.91 10.56
CA VAL A 240 12.41 3.87 12.02
C VAL A 240 12.03 2.46 12.47
N ALA A 241 12.68 2.00 13.54
CA ALA A 241 12.32 0.77 14.19
C ALA A 241 11.11 0.98 15.11
N TYR A 242 10.34 -0.06 15.30
CA TYR A 242 9.31 -0.08 16.32
C TYR A 242 9.98 -0.17 17.69
N ARG A 243 9.58 0.72 18.60
CA ARG A 243 10.04 0.65 19.99
C ARG A 243 9.17 -0.35 20.76
N GLN A 244 9.77 -1.40 21.29
CA GLN A 244 9.08 -2.26 22.25
C GLN A 244 8.89 -1.47 23.56
N PRO A 245 7.75 -1.64 24.25
CA PRO A 245 7.63 -1.18 25.62
C PRO A 245 8.71 -1.86 26.48
N GLU A 246 9.33 -1.11 27.36
CA GLU A 246 10.24 -1.67 28.39
C GLU A 246 9.46 -2.49 29.41
#